data_4f57645936164fe614109e7fb3107de2
#
_entry.id   4f57645936164fe614109e7fb3107de2
#
_cell.length_a   1.000
_cell.length_b   1.000
_cell.length_c   1.000
_cell.angle_alpha   90.00
_cell.angle_beta   90.00
_cell.angle_gamma   90.00
#
_symmetry.space_group_name_H-M   'P 1'
#
loop_
_entity.id
_entity.type
_entity.pdbx_description
1 polymer ?
#
loop_
_entity_poly.entity_id
_entity_poly.type
_entity_poly.pdbx_seq_one_letter_code
_entity_poly.pdbx_strand_id
1 'polypeptide(L)'
;SCKNIYTYGLDSDNTLQIVDYTIYPNRTVIEYKYNNKIYNVESPLLGKFNVYNLACAILVAIASGVSFEEVIPNIKNIEISGRLDMLPNIGQNFKVMIDYAHTPNGIENLLEFVHTLDFNRSIVVIGSAGERDFLKRPLMGKAVVDNASYAIFTYEDPRSEDPRDIINMMISDIKDDHNNFEIVVDRSM
;
A
#
# COMPACT_ATOMS: atom_id res chain seq x y z
N SER A 1 -31.92 -8.79 -0.24
CA SER A 1 -31.04 -9.86 -0.76
C SER A 1 -30.31 -9.33 -1.98
N CYS A 2 -28.99 -9.47 -2.00
CA CYS A 2 -28.17 -9.09 -3.15
C CYS A 2 -28.53 -10.01 -4.33
N LYS A 3 -28.84 -9.44 -5.51
CA LYS A 3 -29.24 -10.22 -6.67
C LYS A 3 -28.05 -10.81 -7.44
N ASN A 4 -26.92 -10.10 -7.44
CA ASN A 4 -25.70 -10.51 -8.11
C ASN A 4 -24.53 -10.41 -7.13
N ILE A 5 -23.73 -11.47 -7.05
CA ILE A 5 -22.51 -11.53 -6.26
C ILE A 5 -21.36 -11.75 -7.24
N TYR A 6 -20.35 -10.92 -7.17
CA TYR A 6 -19.12 -11.04 -7.93
C TYR A 6 -17.97 -11.28 -6.95
N THR A 7 -17.15 -12.28 -7.22
CA THR A 7 -16.02 -12.68 -6.38
C THR A 7 -14.72 -12.58 -7.15
N TYR A 8 -13.62 -12.28 -6.47
CA TYR A 8 -12.27 -12.27 -7.05
C TYR A 8 -11.24 -12.84 -6.08
N GLY A 9 -10.21 -13.43 -6.61
CA GLY A 9 -9.12 -14.04 -5.82
C GLY A 9 -8.39 -15.12 -6.60
N LEU A 10 -7.60 -15.91 -5.89
CA LEU A 10 -6.79 -16.99 -6.47
C LEU A 10 -7.61 -18.25 -6.79
N ASP A 11 -8.71 -18.47 -6.07
CA ASP A 11 -9.51 -19.67 -6.22
C ASP A 11 -10.20 -19.72 -7.57
N SER A 12 -10.30 -20.94 -8.13
CA SER A 12 -10.83 -21.16 -9.47
C SER A 12 -12.34 -20.93 -9.62
N ASP A 13 -13.06 -20.83 -8.51
CA ASP A 13 -14.51 -20.59 -8.45
C ASP A 13 -14.87 -19.09 -8.37
N ASN A 14 -13.86 -18.22 -8.30
CA ASN A 14 -14.08 -16.78 -8.35
C ASN A 14 -14.64 -16.34 -9.73
N THR A 15 -15.49 -15.32 -9.71
CA THR A 15 -16.00 -14.68 -10.95
C THR A 15 -14.84 -14.14 -11.79
N LEU A 16 -13.83 -13.53 -11.14
CA LEU A 16 -12.56 -13.12 -11.72
C LEU A 16 -11.44 -13.80 -10.95
N GLN A 17 -10.85 -14.82 -11.57
CA GLN A 17 -9.72 -15.53 -10.97
C GLN A 17 -8.42 -14.79 -11.29
N ILE A 18 -7.58 -14.59 -10.28
CA ILE A 18 -6.18 -14.21 -10.42
C ILE A 18 -5.41 -15.51 -10.62
N VAL A 19 -4.98 -15.78 -11.85
CA VAL A 19 -4.27 -17.03 -12.18
C VAL A 19 -2.82 -16.95 -11.77
N ASP A 20 -2.15 -15.86 -12.16
CA ASP A 20 -0.74 -15.60 -11.86
C ASP A 20 -0.45 -14.10 -11.94
N TYR A 21 0.65 -13.67 -11.32
CA TYR A 21 1.15 -12.31 -11.47
C TYR A 21 2.65 -12.23 -11.21
N THR A 22 3.30 -11.30 -11.91
CA THR A 22 4.70 -10.94 -11.70
C THR A 22 4.84 -9.44 -11.47
N ILE A 23 5.47 -9.06 -10.36
CA ILE A 23 5.73 -7.67 -10.00
C ILE A 23 7.16 -7.32 -10.44
N TYR A 24 7.29 -6.38 -11.36
CA TYR A 24 8.54 -5.79 -11.78
C TYR A 24 8.78 -4.46 -11.07
N PRO A 25 9.99 -3.89 -11.11
CA PRO A 25 10.27 -2.60 -10.45
C PRO A 25 9.43 -1.41 -10.94
N ASN A 26 8.84 -1.50 -12.13
CA ASN A 26 8.10 -0.41 -12.78
C ASN A 26 6.72 -0.81 -13.32
N ARG A 27 6.31 -2.05 -13.18
CA ARG A 27 5.00 -2.54 -13.61
C ARG A 27 4.66 -3.86 -12.95
N THR A 28 3.39 -4.21 -12.99
CA THR A 28 2.88 -5.55 -12.65
C THR A 28 2.22 -6.16 -13.88
N VAL A 29 2.55 -7.41 -14.18
CA VAL A 29 1.89 -8.21 -15.22
C VAL A 29 1.03 -9.24 -14.51
N ILE A 30 -0.24 -9.32 -14.89
CA ILE A 30 -1.24 -10.15 -14.20
C ILE A 30 -1.99 -10.97 -15.23
N GLU A 31 -2.17 -12.25 -14.94
CA GLU A 31 -3.04 -13.13 -15.70
C GLU A 31 -4.35 -13.31 -14.97
N TYR A 32 -5.43 -12.78 -15.55
CA TYR A 32 -6.80 -12.97 -15.05
C TYR A 32 -7.57 -13.96 -15.91
N LYS A 33 -8.43 -14.77 -15.27
CA LYS A 33 -9.42 -15.60 -15.96
C LYS A 33 -10.83 -15.10 -15.66
N TYR A 34 -11.56 -14.79 -16.72
CA TYR A 34 -12.96 -14.36 -16.66
C TYR A 34 -13.76 -15.06 -17.78
N ASN A 35 -14.92 -15.64 -17.44
CA ASN A 35 -15.78 -16.36 -18.38
C ASN A 35 -14.98 -17.41 -19.21
N ASN A 36 -14.12 -18.20 -18.57
CA ASN A 36 -13.24 -19.22 -19.19
C ASN A 36 -12.21 -18.67 -20.20
N LYS A 37 -12.03 -17.37 -20.29
CA LYS A 37 -11.03 -16.73 -21.14
C LYS A 37 -9.91 -16.15 -20.28
N ILE A 38 -8.67 -16.28 -20.76
CA ILE A 38 -7.48 -15.71 -20.09
C ILE A 38 -7.19 -14.34 -20.68
N TYR A 39 -6.86 -13.40 -19.78
CA TYR A 39 -6.49 -12.03 -20.11
C TYR A 39 -5.17 -11.68 -19.45
N ASN A 40 -4.19 -11.28 -20.25
CA ASN A 40 -2.94 -10.74 -19.76
C ASN A 40 -3.07 -9.22 -19.64
N VAL A 41 -2.86 -8.71 -18.42
CA VAL A 41 -3.02 -7.31 -18.07
C VAL A 41 -1.71 -6.76 -17.56
N GLU A 42 -1.25 -5.67 -18.13
CA GLU A 42 -0.11 -4.91 -17.65
C GLU A 42 -0.62 -3.64 -16.95
N SER A 43 -0.13 -3.39 -15.75
CA SER A 43 -0.51 -2.25 -14.90
C SER A 43 0.71 -1.55 -14.34
N PRO A 44 0.73 -0.22 -14.26
CA PRO A 44 1.78 0.52 -13.56
C PRO A 44 1.67 0.42 -12.03
N LEU A 45 0.53 -0.08 -11.52
CA LEU A 45 0.34 -0.24 -10.08
C LEU A 45 1.21 -1.38 -9.54
N LEU A 46 2.03 -1.07 -8.56
CA LEU A 46 2.98 -1.99 -7.94
C LEU A 46 2.38 -2.60 -6.66
N GLY A 47 2.96 -3.71 -6.20
CA GLY A 47 2.57 -4.38 -4.96
C GLY A 47 1.41 -5.37 -5.11
N LYS A 48 1.50 -6.47 -4.37
CA LYS A 48 0.52 -7.57 -4.38
C LYS A 48 -0.90 -7.09 -4.11
N PHE A 49 -1.08 -6.17 -3.17
CA PHE A 49 -2.40 -5.65 -2.84
C PHE A 49 -3.08 -4.93 -4.03
N ASN A 50 -2.30 -4.32 -4.94
CA ASN A 50 -2.85 -3.68 -6.14
C ASN A 50 -3.33 -4.70 -7.20
N VAL A 51 -2.82 -5.92 -7.21
CA VAL A 51 -3.37 -7.01 -8.04
C VAL A 51 -4.84 -7.27 -7.66
N TYR A 52 -5.14 -7.33 -6.36
CA TYR A 52 -6.50 -7.52 -5.84
C TYR A 52 -7.36 -6.27 -6.00
N ASN A 53 -6.82 -5.09 -5.74
CA ASN A 53 -7.54 -3.82 -5.94
C ASN A 53 -7.96 -3.65 -7.40
N LEU A 54 -7.09 -4.00 -8.34
CA LEU A 54 -7.37 -3.95 -9.77
C LEU A 54 -8.43 -4.97 -10.15
N ALA A 55 -8.37 -6.20 -9.63
CA ALA A 55 -9.40 -7.21 -9.84
C ALA A 55 -10.78 -6.71 -9.37
N CYS A 56 -10.85 -6.07 -8.20
CA CYS A 56 -12.06 -5.44 -7.70
C CYS A 56 -12.57 -4.34 -8.64
N ALA A 57 -11.71 -3.43 -9.06
CA ALA A 57 -12.06 -2.34 -9.97
C ALA A 57 -12.56 -2.84 -11.33
N ILE A 58 -11.92 -3.87 -11.89
CA ILE A 58 -12.37 -4.53 -13.13
C ILE A 58 -13.77 -5.10 -12.95
N LEU A 59 -14.05 -5.82 -11.86
CA LEU A 59 -15.38 -6.38 -11.61
C LEU A 59 -16.45 -5.31 -11.41
N VAL A 60 -16.11 -4.19 -10.77
CA VAL A 60 -17.05 -3.05 -10.65
C VAL A 60 -17.38 -2.48 -12.02
N ALA A 61 -16.40 -2.31 -12.91
CA ALA A 61 -16.61 -1.84 -14.28
C ALA A 61 -17.51 -2.82 -15.06
N ILE A 62 -17.24 -4.12 -14.98
CA ILE A 62 -18.03 -5.17 -15.62
C ILE A 62 -19.48 -5.18 -15.07
N ALA A 63 -19.65 -5.09 -13.75
CA ALA A 63 -20.97 -5.02 -13.13
C ALA A 63 -21.76 -3.76 -13.53
N SER A 64 -21.05 -2.71 -13.95
CA SER A 64 -21.61 -1.46 -14.49
C SER A 64 -21.88 -1.53 -16.01
N GLY A 65 -21.64 -2.67 -16.66
CA GLY A 65 -21.93 -2.90 -18.07
C GLY A 65 -20.79 -2.65 -19.04
N VAL A 66 -19.56 -2.42 -18.54
CA VAL A 66 -18.36 -2.27 -19.38
C VAL A 66 -17.76 -3.66 -19.64
N SER A 67 -17.39 -3.96 -20.87
CA SER A 67 -16.76 -5.25 -21.19
C SER A 67 -15.31 -5.32 -20.70
N PHE A 68 -14.79 -6.52 -20.49
CA PHE A 68 -13.39 -6.72 -20.07
C PHE A 68 -12.42 -6.15 -21.12
N GLU A 69 -12.73 -6.31 -22.39
CA GLU A 69 -11.97 -5.82 -23.53
C GLU A 69 -11.87 -4.28 -23.57
N GLU A 70 -12.89 -3.60 -23.10
CA GLU A 70 -12.90 -2.12 -23.00
C GLU A 70 -12.12 -1.63 -21.77
N VAL A 71 -12.04 -2.43 -20.70
CA VAL A 71 -11.30 -2.06 -19.48
C VAL A 71 -9.79 -2.15 -19.69
N ILE A 72 -9.28 -3.23 -20.31
CA ILE A 72 -7.85 -3.54 -20.41
C ILE A 72 -7.00 -2.38 -20.97
N PRO A 73 -7.34 -1.72 -22.08
CA PRO A 73 -6.50 -0.66 -22.65
C PRO A 73 -6.28 0.53 -21.70
N ASN A 74 -7.24 0.75 -20.80
CA ASN A 74 -7.21 1.88 -19.86
C ASN A 74 -6.34 1.59 -18.61
N ILE A 75 -6.09 0.32 -18.29
CA ILE A 75 -5.31 -0.07 -17.11
C ILE A 75 -3.87 0.42 -17.18
N LYS A 76 -3.28 0.46 -18.36
CA LYS A 76 -1.89 0.90 -18.58
C LYS A 76 -1.64 2.36 -18.19
N ASN A 77 -2.69 3.17 -18.13
CA ASN A 77 -2.62 4.60 -17.88
C ASN A 77 -3.13 4.98 -16.48
N ILE A 78 -3.33 4.00 -15.60
CA ILE A 78 -3.80 4.27 -14.23
C ILE A 78 -2.65 4.89 -13.44
N GLU A 79 -2.91 6.08 -12.90
CA GLU A 79 -2.05 6.74 -11.92
C GLU A 79 -2.86 6.99 -10.66
N ILE A 80 -2.32 6.58 -9.51
CA ILE A 80 -2.93 6.83 -8.20
C ILE A 80 -1.91 7.57 -7.34
N SER A 81 -2.05 8.87 -7.25
CA SER A 81 -1.18 9.71 -6.46
C SER A 81 -1.16 9.28 -4.99
N GLY A 82 0.03 9.23 -4.38
CA GLY A 82 0.20 8.82 -2.99
C GLY A 82 -0.05 7.33 -2.70
N ARG A 83 0.02 6.47 -3.71
CA ARG A 83 -0.06 5.00 -3.57
C ARG A 83 1.11 4.34 -4.26
N LEU A 84 2.13 3.91 -3.49
CA LEU A 84 3.42 3.48 -4.02
C LEU A 84 3.98 4.48 -5.05
N ASP A 85 3.76 5.76 -4.79
CA ASP A 85 4.08 6.85 -5.71
C ASP A 85 5.58 7.15 -5.63
N MET A 86 6.30 6.70 -6.65
CA MET A 86 7.76 6.89 -6.73
C MET A 86 8.06 8.27 -7.30
N LEU A 87 8.61 9.15 -6.47
CA LEU A 87 9.00 10.47 -6.93
C LEU A 87 10.13 10.40 -7.97
N PRO A 88 10.15 11.31 -8.94
CA PRO A 88 11.22 11.40 -9.94
C PRO A 88 12.59 11.55 -9.28
N ASN A 89 13.58 10.82 -9.80
CA ASN A 89 14.97 10.99 -9.39
C ASN A 89 15.54 12.25 -10.07
N ILE A 90 15.91 13.23 -9.25
CA ILE A 90 16.48 14.50 -9.70
C ILE A 90 17.99 14.60 -9.41
N GLY A 91 18.69 13.46 -9.40
CA GLY A 91 20.14 13.37 -9.22
C GLY A 91 20.60 12.89 -7.85
N GLN A 92 19.68 12.56 -6.94
CA GLN A 92 20.01 11.92 -5.67
C GLN A 92 20.32 10.42 -5.87
N ASN A 93 21.09 9.84 -4.95
CA ASN A 93 21.42 8.42 -4.92
C ASN A 93 20.46 7.59 -4.06
N PHE A 94 19.27 8.10 -3.76
CA PHE A 94 18.20 7.42 -3.03
C PHE A 94 16.87 7.61 -3.78
N LYS A 95 15.91 6.76 -3.48
CA LYS A 95 14.53 6.89 -3.98
C LYS A 95 13.61 7.40 -2.89
N VAL A 96 12.60 8.15 -3.27
CA VAL A 96 11.54 8.62 -2.38
C VAL A 96 10.22 8.04 -2.87
N MET A 97 9.49 7.44 -1.94
CA MET A 97 8.18 6.85 -2.19
C MET A 97 7.16 7.49 -1.26
N ILE A 98 5.99 7.80 -1.79
CA ILE A 98 4.85 8.28 -1.01
C ILE A 98 3.77 7.20 -1.04
N ASP A 99 3.27 6.83 0.15
CA ASP A 99 2.15 5.92 0.27
C ASP A 99 1.18 6.38 1.37
N TYR A 100 -0.07 6.00 1.23
CA TYR A 100 -1.14 6.33 2.17
C TYR A 100 -1.40 5.22 3.20
N ALA A 101 -0.50 4.30 3.40
CA ALA A 101 -0.64 3.25 4.41
C ALA A 101 -0.80 3.86 5.80
N HIS A 102 -1.95 3.63 6.43
CA HIS A 102 -2.33 4.20 7.73
C HIS A 102 -2.97 3.13 8.65
N THR A 103 -2.69 1.86 8.37
CA THR A 103 -3.09 0.72 9.20
C THR A 103 -1.89 -0.21 9.37
N PRO A 104 -1.81 -1.01 10.45
CA PRO A 104 -0.70 -1.94 10.65
C PRO A 104 -0.46 -2.86 9.44
N ASN A 105 -1.50 -3.54 8.98
CA ASN A 105 -1.43 -4.42 7.80
C ASN A 105 -1.06 -3.67 6.50
N GLY A 106 -1.54 -2.42 6.33
CA GLY A 106 -1.15 -1.59 5.19
C GLY A 106 0.35 -1.27 5.20
N ILE A 107 0.91 -0.96 6.38
CA ILE A 107 2.34 -0.70 6.59
C ILE A 107 3.17 -1.97 6.33
N GLU A 108 2.74 -3.11 6.86
CA GLU A 108 3.41 -4.40 6.65
C GLU A 108 3.46 -4.76 5.17
N ASN A 109 2.35 -4.68 4.46
CA ASN A 109 2.28 -4.95 3.01
C ASN A 109 3.16 -3.99 2.19
N LEU A 110 3.20 -2.70 2.58
CA LEU A 110 4.07 -1.70 1.95
C LEU A 110 5.54 -2.07 2.14
N LEU A 111 5.95 -2.38 3.37
CA LEU A 111 7.34 -2.71 3.68
C LEU A 111 7.75 -4.07 3.12
N GLU A 112 6.84 -5.05 3.05
CA GLU A 112 7.07 -6.29 2.31
C GLU A 112 7.41 -6.00 0.83
N PHE A 113 6.65 -5.12 0.19
CA PHE A 113 6.96 -4.68 -1.17
C PHE A 113 8.32 -3.96 -1.24
N VAL A 114 8.61 -3.03 -0.33
CA VAL A 114 9.89 -2.31 -0.27
C VAL A 114 11.06 -3.28 -0.16
N HIS A 115 10.93 -4.36 0.61
CA HIS A 115 11.97 -5.39 0.73
C HIS A 115 12.24 -6.17 -0.55
N THR A 116 11.30 -6.19 -1.50
CA THR A 116 11.54 -6.80 -2.83
C THR A 116 12.38 -5.91 -3.74
N LEU A 117 12.56 -4.65 -3.38
CA LEU A 117 13.37 -3.70 -4.13
C LEU A 117 14.84 -3.80 -3.69
N ASP A 118 15.75 -3.57 -4.63
CA ASP A 118 17.20 -3.64 -4.38
C ASP A 118 17.67 -2.34 -3.70
N PHE A 119 17.58 -2.30 -2.36
CA PHE A 119 18.06 -1.19 -1.51
C PHE A 119 18.88 -1.70 -0.33
N ASN A 120 19.89 -0.91 0.06
CA ASN A 120 20.69 -1.19 1.23
C ASN A 120 20.00 -0.78 2.53
N ARG A 121 19.09 0.20 2.50
CA ARG A 121 18.46 0.79 3.67
C ARG A 121 17.11 1.42 3.33
N SER A 122 16.11 1.19 4.18
CA SER A 122 14.82 1.88 4.17
C SER A 122 14.70 2.83 5.35
N ILE A 123 14.21 4.04 5.10
CA ILE A 123 13.86 5.03 6.13
C ILE A 123 12.38 5.33 5.98
N VAL A 124 11.61 5.15 7.03
CA VAL A 124 10.17 5.41 7.06
C VAL A 124 9.89 6.65 7.90
N VAL A 125 9.23 7.65 7.30
CA VAL A 125 8.72 8.82 8.01
C VAL A 125 7.21 8.64 8.17
N ILE A 126 6.73 8.58 9.40
CA ILE A 126 5.32 8.24 9.68
C ILE A 126 4.74 9.05 10.83
N GLY A 127 3.45 9.34 10.72
CA GLY A 127 2.62 9.87 11.77
C GLY A 127 1.28 9.13 11.86
N SER A 128 0.40 9.61 12.71
CA SER A 128 -0.98 9.15 12.80
C SER A 128 -1.91 10.35 13.01
N ALA A 129 -3.03 10.37 12.29
CA ALA A 129 -4.02 11.41 12.44
C ALA A 129 -4.69 11.39 13.84
N GLY A 130 -4.95 12.59 14.36
CA GLY A 130 -5.73 12.78 15.57
C GLY A 130 -7.22 12.49 15.38
N GLU A 131 -7.94 12.25 16.48
CA GLU A 131 -9.39 11.98 16.49
C GLU A 131 -9.79 10.81 15.58
N ARG A 132 -8.90 9.84 15.44
CA ARG A 132 -9.10 8.58 14.70
C ARG A 132 -8.89 7.40 15.64
N ASP A 133 -9.02 6.20 15.11
CA ASP A 133 -8.80 4.96 15.85
C ASP A 133 -7.41 4.95 16.50
N PHE A 134 -7.37 5.18 17.81
CA PHE A 134 -6.15 5.22 18.59
C PHE A 134 -5.58 3.82 18.91
N LEU A 135 -6.42 2.77 18.87
CA LEU A 135 -5.99 1.40 19.16
C LEU A 135 -4.99 0.86 18.13
N LYS A 136 -5.02 1.39 16.93
CA LYS A 136 -4.07 1.00 15.88
C LYS A 136 -2.68 1.65 16.02
N ARG A 137 -2.55 2.76 16.78
CA ARG A 137 -1.31 3.54 16.86
C ARG A 137 -0.11 2.71 17.34
N PRO A 138 -0.18 1.97 18.46
CA PRO A 138 0.93 1.12 18.91
C PRO A 138 1.29 0.05 17.88
N LEU A 139 0.28 -0.58 17.26
CA LEU A 139 0.49 -1.59 16.23
C LEU A 139 1.16 -1.03 14.97
N MET A 140 0.80 0.20 14.58
CA MET A 140 1.45 0.89 13.46
C MET A 140 2.92 1.18 13.76
N GLY A 141 3.22 1.71 14.94
CA GLY A 141 4.59 1.98 15.35
C GLY A 141 5.45 0.72 15.37
N LYS A 142 4.91 -0.36 15.96
CA LYS A 142 5.57 -1.67 15.97
C LYS A 142 5.81 -2.21 14.56
N ALA A 143 4.80 -2.16 13.68
CA ALA A 143 4.93 -2.63 12.29
C ALA A 143 6.05 -1.91 11.53
N VAL A 144 6.22 -0.60 11.75
CA VAL A 144 7.30 0.18 11.13
C VAL A 144 8.66 -0.23 11.67
N VAL A 145 8.83 -0.27 12.98
CA VAL A 145 10.15 -0.51 13.62
C VAL A 145 10.63 -1.95 13.37
N ASP A 146 9.71 -2.90 13.33
CA ASP A 146 10.03 -4.31 13.04
C ASP A 146 10.44 -4.53 11.56
N ASN A 147 9.98 -3.69 10.63
CA ASN A 147 10.15 -3.92 9.19
C ASN A 147 10.96 -2.86 8.45
N ALA A 148 11.27 -1.71 9.05
CA ALA A 148 12.12 -0.69 8.43
C ALA A 148 13.55 -0.72 9.00
N SER A 149 14.53 -0.31 8.19
CA SER A 149 15.91 -0.12 8.71
C SER A 149 15.98 1.03 9.69
N TYR A 150 15.14 2.06 9.51
CA TYR A 150 15.04 3.20 10.42
C TYR A 150 13.67 3.86 10.33
N ALA A 151 13.13 4.35 11.44
CA ALA A 151 11.86 5.04 11.51
C ALA A 151 12.00 6.46 12.06
N ILE A 152 11.24 7.41 11.52
CA ILE A 152 11.09 8.76 12.05
C ILE A 152 9.62 8.96 12.37
N PHE A 153 9.29 9.06 13.67
CA PHE A 153 7.94 9.37 14.12
C PHE A 153 7.73 10.88 14.19
N THR A 154 6.72 11.35 13.50
CA THR A 154 6.42 12.78 13.37
C THR A 154 4.92 13.01 13.47
N TYR A 155 4.47 14.28 13.59
CA TYR A 155 3.04 14.57 13.49
C TYR A 155 2.54 14.44 12.04
N GLU A 156 1.27 14.07 11.89
CA GLU A 156 0.56 14.12 10.62
C GLU A 156 -0.49 15.24 10.68
N ASP A 157 -1.76 14.90 10.91
CA ASP A 157 -2.86 15.84 11.16
C ASP A 157 -3.34 15.59 12.61
N PRO A 158 -2.81 16.31 13.61
CA PRO A 158 -3.11 16.02 15.01
C PRO A 158 -4.51 16.50 15.42
N ARG A 159 -5.16 17.35 14.63
CA ARG A 159 -6.42 18.00 14.96
C ARG A 159 -6.35 18.67 16.33
N SER A 160 -7.20 18.26 17.31
CA SER A 160 -7.20 18.80 18.67
C SER A 160 -6.30 18.03 19.64
N GLU A 161 -5.70 16.89 19.24
CA GLU A 161 -4.80 16.11 20.08
C GLU A 161 -3.38 16.70 20.10
N ASP A 162 -2.65 16.54 21.22
CA ASP A 162 -1.23 16.88 21.26
C ASP A 162 -0.43 15.92 20.34
N PRO A 163 0.35 16.44 19.40
CA PRO A 163 1.19 15.60 18.53
C PRO A 163 2.12 14.66 19.29
N ARG A 164 2.62 15.07 20.46
CA ARG A 164 3.50 14.25 21.29
C ARG A 164 2.77 13.07 21.90
N ASP A 165 1.51 13.26 22.30
CA ASP A 165 0.70 12.17 22.85
C ASP A 165 0.40 11.12 21.78
N ILE A 166 0.10 11.56 20.53
CA ILE A 166 -0.07 10.65 19.40
C ILE A 166 1.19 9.81 19.15
N ILE A 167 2.35 10.48 19.11
CA ILE A 167 3.64 9.79 18.90
C ILE A 167 3.94 8.84 20.07
N ASN A 168 3.71 9.25 21.31
CA ASN A 168 3.91 8.41 22.48
C ASN A 168 3.04 7.15 22.43
N MET A 169 1.80 7.25 21.94
CA MET A 169 0.95 6.07 21.70
C MET A 169 1.54 5.18 20.61
N MET A 170 2.07 5.75 19.52
CA MET A 170 2.66 4.95 18.45
C MET A 170 3.86 4.13 18.89
N ILE A 171 4.67 4.65 19.81
CA ILE A 171 5.87 3.96 20.29
C ILE A 171 5.65 3.10 21.55
N SER A 172 4.43 3.09 22.12
CA SER A 172 4.16 2.45 23.42
C SER A 172 4.42 0.94 23.45
N ASP A 173 4.28 0.25 22.33
CA ASP A 173 4.49 -1.20 22.20
C ASP A 173 5.86 -1.56 21.59
N ILE A 174 6.72 -0.56 21.37
CA ILE A 174 8.08 -0.77 20.90
C ILE A 174 8.93 -1.22 22.08
N LYS A 175 9.63 -2.34 21.94
CA LYS A 175 10.49 -2.87 22.98
C LYS A 175 11.75 -2.01 23.17
N ASP A 176 12.29 -2.01 24.38
CA ASP A 176 13.47 -1.22 24.75
C ASP A 176 14.77 -1.58 23.98
N ASP A 177 14.82 -2.73 23.33
CA ASP A 177 15.96 -3.17 22.51
C ASP A 177 15.97 -2.58 21.10
N HIS A 178 14.86 -1.96 20.67
CA HIS A 178 14.80 -1.22 19.41
C HIS A 178 15.45 0.16 19.55
N ASN A 179 16.49 0.39 18.75
CA ASN A 179 17.22 1.66 18.68
C ASN A 179 17.23 2.24 17.25
N ASN A 180 16.38 1.71 16.37
CA ASN A 180 16.30 2.07 14.96
C ASN A 180 15.20 3.10 14.67
N PHE A 181 14.92 4.00 15.61
CA PHE A 181 13.97 5.09 15.38
C PHE A 181 14.34 6.37 16.11
N GLU A 182 13.75 7.47 15.68
CA GLU A 182 13.79 8.76 16.38
C GLU A 182 12.43 9.47 16.33
N ILE A 183 12.26 10.47 17.17
CA ILE A 183 11.09 11.33 17.23
C ILE A 183 11.47 12.73 16.76
N VAL A 184 10.85 13.16 15.66
CA VAL A 184 10.95 14.52 15.13
C VAL A 184 9.53 15.08 15.06
N VAL A 185 9.10 15.79 16.12
CA VAL A 185 7.70 16.23 16.24
C VAL A 185 7.32 17.16 15.10
N ASP A 186 8.17 18.13 14.78
CA ASP A 186 7.91 19.09 13.71
C ASP A 186 8.61 18.65 12.40
N ARG A 187 7.80 18.41 11.35
CA ARG A 187 8.29 18.02 10.02
C ARG A 187 9.08 19.11 9.31
N SER A 188 8.91 20.35 9.70
CA SER A 188 9.55 21.49 9.03
C SER A 188 10.98 21.75 9.53
N MET A 189 11.43 20.96 10.50
CA MET A 189 12.81 20.92 10.95
C MET A 189 13.65 19.97 10.12
#